data_91e3583699d343b8b273f23796e3cea9
#
_entry.id   91e3583699d343b8b273f23796e3cea9
#
_cell.length_a   1.000
_cell.length_b   1.000
_cell.length_c   1.000
_cell.angle_alpha   90.00
_cell.angle_beta   90.00
_cell.angle_gamma   90.00
#
_symmetry.space_group_name_H-M   'P 1'
#
loop_
_entity.id
_entity.type
_entity.pdbx_description
1 polymer ?
#
loop_
_entity_poly.entity_id
_entity_poly.type
_entity_poly.pdbx_seq_one_letter_code
_entity_poly.pdbx_strand_id
1 'polypeptide(L)'
;MRKRKIGLNLVVFVAVAAFFTGLWALYNRPISVPDWPEQISGFSFSPFRQGQSPQENRYPSPQEISSDLELLSKQTDSIRTYSVDGSLADIPRLAEDVGMRVSLGIWI
;
A
#
# COMPACT_ATOMS: atom_id res chain seq x y z
N MET A 1 18.04 57.48 -2.72
CA MET A 1 18.88 56.29 -2.74
C MET A 1 18.26 55.07 -2.00
N ARG A 2 17.72 55.25 -0.80
CA ARG A 2 17.14 54.13 0.00
C ARG A 2 15.94 53.43 -0.70
N LYS A 3 15.00 54.22 -1.27
CA LYS A 3 13.83 53.71 -2.02
C LYS A 3 14.20 52.90 -3.28
N ARG A 4 15.27 53.29 -3.97
CA ARG A 4 15.75 52.59 -5.19
C ARG A 4 16.37 51.25 -4.85
N LYS A 5 17.08 51.13 -3.71
CA LYS A 5 17.66 49.85 -3.22
C LYS A 5 16.57 48.89 -2.79
N ILE A 6 15.50 49.38 -2.14
CA ILE A 6 14.36 48.55 -1.72
C ILE A 6 13.65 47.97 -2.95
N GLY A 7 13.43 48.78 -3.99
CA GLY A 7 12.82 48.32 -5.24
C GLY A 7 13.66 47.24 -5.95
N LEU A 8 14.98 47.43 -6.02
CA LEU A 8 15.88 46.46 -6.62
C LEU A 8 15.89 45.14 -5.83
N ASN A 9 15.94 45.19 -4.50
CA ASN A 9 15.92 43.98 -3.66
C ASN A 9 14.59 43.21 -3.81
N LEU A 10 13.47 43.92 -3.93
CA LEU A 10 12.15 43.28 -4.17
C LEU A 10 12.12 42.58 -5.53
N VAL A 11 12.65 43.22 -6.58
CA VAL A 11 12.71 42.62 -7.92
C VAL A 11 13.57 41.36 -7.90
N VAL A 12 14.74 41.39 -7.25
CA VAL A 12 15.62 40.25 -7.12
C VAL A 12 14.92 39.12 -6.33
N PHE A 13 14.26 39.46 -5.24
CA PHE A 13 13.52 38.45 -4.43
C PHE A 13 12.41 37.77 -5.25
N VAL A 14 11.61 38.56 -5.98
CA VAL A 14 10.54 38.00 -6.83
C VAL A 14 11.12 37.11 -7.95
N ALA A 15 12.20 37.55 -8.58
CA ALA A 15 12.86 36.77 -9.63
C ALA A 15 13.38 35.42 -9.11
N VAL A 16 14.03 35.43 -7.95
CA VAL A 16 14.53 34.18 -7.31
C VAL A 16 13.37 33.27 -6.91
N ALA A 17 12.33 33.84 -6.29
CA ALA A 17 11.15 33.06 -5.89
C ALA A 17 10.45 32.45 -7.12
N ALA A 18 10.27 33.22 -8.20
CA ALA A 18 9.67 32.70 -9.43
C ALA A 18 10.52 31.60 -10.08
N PHE A 19 11.84 31.76 -10.10
CA PHE A 19 12.78 30.75 -10.63
C PHE A 19 12.68 29.44 -9.87
N PHE A 20 12.78 29.47 -8.55
CA PHE A 20 12.70 28.26 -7.73
C PHE A 20 11.31 27.62 -7.73
N THR A 21 10.24 28.40 -7.75
CA THR A 21 8.87 27.89 -7.90
C THR A 21 8.68 27.20 -9.24
N GLY A 22 9.17 27.80 -10.32
CA GLY A 22 9.13 27.20 -11.66
C GLY A 22 9.93 25.90 -11.74
N LEU A 23 11.13 25.89 -11.15
CA LEU A 23 11.97 24.69 -11.08
C LEU A 23 11.29 23.57 -10.29
N TRP A 24 10.73 23.92 -9.13
CA TRP A 24 9.97 22.97 -8.31
C TRP A 24 8.77 22.38 -9.08
N ALA A 25 7.97 23.23 -9.73
CA ALA A 25 6.83 22.79 -10.52
C ALA A 25 7.23 21.89 -11.70
N LEU A 26 8.40 22.14 -12.30
CA LEU A 26 8.93 21.34 -13.39
C LEU A 26 9.30 19.91 -12.92
N TYR A 27 9.95 19.81 -11.75
CA TYR A 27 10.36 18.52 -11.19
C TYR A 27 9.21 17.74 -10.51
N ASN A 28 8.17 18.46 -10.04
CA ASN A 28 7.01 17.87 -9.37
C ASN A 28 5.78 17.80 -10.29
N ARG A 29 5.99 17.53 -11.56
CA ARG A 29 4.87 17.32 -12.49
C ARG A 29 4.09 16.07 -12.08
N PRO A 30 2.75 16.13 -12.09
CA PRO A 30 1.94 14.94 -11.86
C PRO A 30 2.24 13.92 -12.97
N ILE A 31 2.57 12.71 -12.55
CA ILE A 31 2.75 11.59 -13.46
C ILE A 31 1.37 10.95 -13.65
N SER A 32 0.94 10.80 -14.90
CA SER A 32 -0.24 10.02 -15.20
C SER A 32 0.03 8.56 -14.87
N VAL A 33 -0.64 8.05 -13.88
CA VAL A 33 -0.58 6.63 -13.51
C VAL A 33 -1.60 5.89 -14.36
N PRO A 34 -1.27 4.72 -14.92
CA PRO A 34 -2.25 3.87 -15.59
C PRO A 34 -3.43 3.57 -14.68
N ASP A 35 -4.59 3.39 -15.26
CA ASP A 35 -5.76 2.93 -14.51
C ASP A 35 -5.48 1.61 -13.81
N TRP A 36 -6.15 1.40 -12.70
CA TRP A 36 -6.04 0.17 -11.92
C TRP A 36 -6.43 -1.04 -12.79
N PRO A 37 -5.63 -2.11 -12.84
CA PRO A 37 -5.97 -3.28 -13.62
C PRO A 37 -7.26 -3.94 -13.07
N GLU A 38 -8.06 -4.49 -13.95
CA GLU A 38 -9.29 -5.21 -13.57
C GLU A 38 -8.98 -6.39 -12.63
N GLN A 39 -7.83 -7.00 -12.80
CA GLN A 39 -7.36 -8.10 -11.98
C GLN A 39 -5.95 -7.83 -11.48
N ILE A 40 -5.76 -7.94 -10.17
CA ILE A 40 -4.48 -7.73 -9.50
C ILE A 40 -3.72 -9.05 -9.46
N SER A 41 -2.41 -9.02 -9.75
CA SER A 41 -1.58 -10.22 -9.79
C SER A 41 -1.44 -10.95 -8.45
N GLY A 42 -1.63 -10.24 -7.34
CA GLY A 42 -1.61 -10.81 -6.00
C GLY A 42 -1.59 -9.77 -4.90
N PHE A 43 -2.01 -10.18 -3.72
CA PHE A 43 -1.97 -9.36 -2.50
C PHE A 43 -1.13 -10.02 -1.41
N SER A 44 -0.51 -9.19 -0.59
CA SER A 44 -0.07 -9.61 0.74
C SER A 44 -1.29 -9.74 1.64
N PHE A 45 -1.42 -10.87 2.32
CA PHE A 45 -2.57 -11.20 3.11
C PHE A 45 -2.19 -11.47 4.57
N SER A 46 -2.84 -10.76 5.47
CA SER A 46 -2.75 -10.94 6.91
C SER A 46 -4.15 -10.82 7.50
N PRO A 47 -4.76 -11.92 7.96
CA PRO A 47 -6.18 -11.96 8.31
C PRO A 47 -6.51 -11.46 9.70
N PHE A 48 -5.56 -10.83 10.40
CA PHE A 48 -5.78 -10.32 11.76
C PHE A 48 -6.76 -9.16 11.77
N ARG A 49 -7.75 -9.25 12.64
CA ARG A 49 -8.77 -8.22 12.87
C ARG A 49 -8.47 -7.45 14.16
N GLN A 50 -9.25 -6.41 14.41
CA GLN A 50 -9.11 -5.63 15.63
C GLN A 50 -9.19 -6.54 16.87
N GLY A 51 -8.25 -6.40 17.79
CA GLY A 51 -8.15 -7.21 19.00
C GLY A 51 -7.51 -8.59 18.81
N GLN A 52 -7.07 -8.93 17.61
CA GLN A 52 -6.31 -10.15 17.32
C GLN A 52 -4.82 -9.83 17.15
N SER A 53 -3.96 -10.69 17.68
CA SER A 53 -2.51 -10.51 17.63
C SER A 53 -1.78 -11.83 17.81
N PRO A 54 -0.78 -12.15 16.99
CA PRO A 54 0.04 -13.35 17.17
C PRO A 54 0.84 -13.31 18.49
N GLN A 55 1.24 -12.12 18.97
CA GLN A 55 1.95 -11.95 20.23
C GLN A 55 1.11 -12.33 21.45
N GLU A 56 -0.22 -12.20 21.32
CA GLU A 56 -1.17 -12.56 22.37
C GLU A 56 -1.86 -13.90 22.12
N ASN A 57 -1.39 -14.68 21.14
CA ASN A 57 -2.01 -15.94 20.69
C ASN A 57 -3.50 -15.80 20.34
N ARG A 58 -3.91 -14.61 19.89
CA ARG A 58 -5.28 -14.37 19.42
C ARG A 58 -5.31 -14.36 17.90
N TYR A 59 -5.64 -15.50 17.34
CA TYR A 59 -5.70 -15.73 15.90
C TYR A 59 -7.13 -15.59 15.38
N PRO A 60 -7.31 -15.19 14.09
CA PRO A 60 -8.61 -15.22 13.44
C PRO A 60 -9.12 -16.67 13.33
N SER A 61 -10.45 -16.81 13.35
CA SER A 61 -11.07 -18.13 13.13
C SER A 61 -10.95 -18.56 11.66
N PRO A 62 -11.02 -19.86 11.35
CA PRO A 62 -11.06 -20.32 9.96
C PRO A 62 -12.21 -19.71 9.14
N GLN A 63 -13.35 -19.44 9.77
CA GLN A 63 -14.50 -18.79 9.13
C GLN A 63 -14.22 -17.33 8.75
N GLU A 64 -13.54 -16.58 9.62
CA GLU A 64 -13.10 -15.23 9.34
C GLU A 64 -12.11 -15.19 8.16
N ILE A 65 -11.13 -16.09 8.17
CA ILE A 65 -10.15 -16.25 7.09
C ILE A 65 -10.85 -16.60 5.77
N SER A 66 -11.77 -17.55 5.79
CA SER A 66 -12.54 -17.96 4.60
C SER A 66 -13.33 -16.81 4.00
N SER A 67 -14.00 -16.00 4.84
CA SER A 67 -14.76 -14.83 4.39
C SER A 67 -13.86 -13.78 3.73
N ASP A 68 -12.68 -13.55 4.30
CA ASP A 68 -11.71 -12.60 3.74
C ASP A 68 -11.15 -13.09 2.39
N LEU A 69 -10.86 -14.40 2.28
CA LEU A 69 -10.40 -15.01 1.03
C LEU A 69 -11.46 -14.98 -0.07
N GLU A 70 -12.72 -15.18 0.28
CA GLU A 70 -13.82 -15.08 -0.67
C GLU A 70 -13.96 -13.67 -1.25
N LEU A 71 -13.76 -12.62 -0.42
CA LEU A 71 -13.73 -11.24 -0.89
C LEU A 71 -12.55 -10.98 -1.82
N LEU A 72 -11.35 -11.45 -1.46
CA LEU A 72 -10.14 -11.25 -2.27
C LEU A 72 -10.18 -12.01 -3.58
N SER A 73 -10.79 -13.20 -3.62
CA SER A 73 -10.89 -14.02 -4.83
C SER A 73 -11.61 -13.34 -6.00
N LYS A 74 -12.42 -12.32 -5.71
CA LYS A 74 -13.09 -11.49 -6.73
C LYS A 74 -12.12 -10.51 -7.43
N GLN A 75 -10.94 -10.25 -6.87
CA GLN A 75 -10.01 -9.24 -7.37
C GLN A 75 -8.64 -9.82 -7.74
N THR A 76 -8.29 -10.97 -7.20
CA THR A 76 -7.01 -11.65 -7.46
C THR A 76 -7.14 -13.16 -7.34
N ASP A 77 -6.24 -13.87 -8.00
CA ASP A 77 -6.11 -15.32 -7.89
C ASP A 77 -4.91 -15.76 -7.04
N SER A 78 -4.20 -14.82 -6.43
CA SER A 78 -2.97 -15.10 -5.69
C SER A 78 -2.81 -14.23 -4.46
N ILE A 79 -2.37 -14.85 -3.37
CA ILE A 79 -1.99 -14.17 -2.13
C ILE A 79 -0.62 -14.62 -1.64
N ARG A 80 0.01 -13.77 -0.83
CA ARG A 80 1.22 -14.08 -0.09
C ARG A 80 0.96 -13.94 1.40
N THR A 81 1.35 -14.95 2.17
CA THR A 81 1.32 -14.94 3.64
C THR A 81 2.73 -14.87 4.22
N TYR A 82 2.82 -14.62 5.53
CA TYR A 82 4.09 -14.39 6.22
C TYR A 82 4.32 -15.33 7.40
N SER A 83 3.33 -16.09 7.80
CA SER A 83 3.42 -17.03 8.93
C SER A 83 2.49 -18.21 8.71
N VAL A 84 2.81 -19.32 9.40
CA VAL A 84 2.01 -20.54 9.46
C VAL A 84 1.56 -20.85 10.88
N ASP A 85 1.68 -19.91 11.80
CA ASP A 85 1.33 -20.11 13.19
C ASP A 85 -0.19 -20.13 13.41
N GLY A 86 -0.65 -20.96 14.33
CA GLY A 86 -2.05 -21.07 14.71
C GLY A 86 -2.95 -21.37 13.52
N SER A 87 -4.07 -20.67 13.41
CA SER A 87 -5.03 -20.82 12.31
C SER A 87 -4.51 -20.37 10.94
N LEU A 88 -3.37 -19.66 10.89
CA LEU A 88 -2.75 -19.26 9.63
C LEU A 88 -2.27 -20.46 8.80
N ALA A 89 -2.02 -21.60 9.44
CA ALA A 89 -1.71 -22.86 8.77
C ALA A 89 -2.84 -23.37 7.88
N ASP A 90 -4.08 -22.98 8.14
CA ASP A 90 -5.25 -23.36 7.35
C ASP A 90 -5.42 -22.55 6.06
N ILE A 91 -4.72 -21.42 5.92
CA ILE A 91 -4.86 -20.51 4.78
C ILE A 91 -4.69 -21.20 3.42
N PRO A 92 -3.68 -22.06 3.18
CA PRO A 92 -3.54 -22.73 1.90
C PRO A 92 -4.77 -23.56 1.51
N ARG A 93 -5.30 -24.33 2.44
CA ARG A 93 -6.50 -25.14 2.22
C ARG A 93 -7.74 -24.28 1.95
N LEU A 94 -7.94 -23.25 2.78
CA LEU A 94 -9.08 -22.32 2.62
C LEU A 94 -8.99 -21.50 1.33
N ALA A 95 -7.79 -21.17 0.88
CA ALA A 95 -7.57 -20.47 -0.39
C ALA A 95 -7.85 -21.38 -1.59
N GLU A 96 -7.51 -22.68 -1.49
CA GLU A 96 -7.84 -23.67 -2.51
C GLU A 96 -9.35 -23.79 -2.73
N ASP A 97 -10.14 -23.73 -1.67
CA ASP A 97 -11.62 -23.80 -1.73
C ASP A 97 -12.21 -22.66 -2.56
N VAL A 98 -11.53 -21.53 -2.70
CA VAL A 98 -11.95 -20.38 -3.51
C VAL A 98 -11.10 -20.18 -4.78
N GLY A 99 -10.28 -21.16 -5.13
CA GLY A 99 -9.48 -21.18 -6.35
C GLY A 99 -8.27 -20.23 -6.34
N MET A 100 -7.76 -19.87 -5.16
CA MET A 100 -6.62 -18.96 -5.00
C MET A 100 -5.31 -19.72 -4.77
N ARG A 101 -4.23 -19.18 -5.32
CA ARG A 101 -2.86 -19.65 -5.08
C ARG A 101 -2.25 -18.92 -3.90
N VAL A 102 -1.44 -19.64 -3.11
CA VAL A 102 -0.78 -19.09 -1.93
C VAL A 102 0.73 -19.21 -2.05
N SER A 103 1.42 -18.06 -1.90
CA SER A 103 2.86 -18.03 -1.64
C SER A 103 3.06 -17.99 -0.13
N LEU A 104 3.43 -19.12 0.44
CA LEU A 104 3.53 -19.29 1.89
C LEU A 104 4.86 -18.74 2.41
N GLY A 105 4.80 -17.79 3.34
CA GLY A 105 5.94 -17.28 4.10
C GLY A 105 6.04 -17.95 5.46
N ILE A 106 7.25 -18.24 5.87
CA ILE A 106 7.57 -18.85 7.18
C ILE A 106 8.64 -17.99 7.85
N TRP A 107 8.43 -17.66 9.11
CA TRP A 107 9.47 -17.05 9.95
C TRP A 107 10.39 -18.15 10.46
N ILE A 108 11.71 -17.90 10.35
CA ILE A 108 12.76 -18.80 10.81
C ILE A 108 13.45 -18.16 12.03
#